data_5ce92db7d83566279f32ecc2d98a7f74
#
_entry.id   5ce92db7d83566279f32ecc2d98a7f74
#
_cell.length_a   1.000
_cell.length_b   1.000
_cell.length_c   1.000
_cell.angle_alpha   90.00
_cell.angle_beta   90.00
_cell.angle_gamma   90.00
#
_symmetry.space_group_name_H-M   'P 1'
#
loop_
_entity.id
_entity.type
_entity.pdbx_description
1 polymer ?
#
loop_
_entity_poly.entity_id
_entity_poly.type
_entity_poly.pdbx_seq_one_letter_code
_entity_poly.pdbx_strand_id
1 'polypeptide(L)'
;LMKRQGVVVDSVSLGEIERALASGFTPGLHNGHADIVFTADLLDRATLARVVELNIPVNCGSMDMLDQLGAVNPGHPVWLRINPGFGHGHSKKTNTGGEHSKHGIWHGDLVRACEKIKSNSLTLHGLHMHIGSGVDYTHLQEVCGAMLKLVEVVNAQGLDLHAISAGGGLSVPYQTGEPTIDIAHYFSLW
;
A
#
# COMPACT_ATOMS: atom_id res chain seq x y z
N LEU A 1 -11.24 -18.63 -7.67
CA LEU A 1 -10.03 -18.74 -8.51
C LEU A 1 -8.86 -18.04 -7.82
N MET A 2 -8.92 -16.74 -7.59
CA MET A 2 -7.82 -15.89 -7.08
C MET A 2 -7.25 -16.39 -5.75
N LYS A 3 -8.10 -16.72 -4.76
CA LYS A 3 -7.63 -17.27 -3.48
C LYS A 3 -6.76 -18.53 -3.63
N ARG A 4 -7.09 -19.42 -4.59
CA ARG A 4 -6.30 -20.66 -4.84
C ARG A 4 -4.91 -20.36 -5.39
N GLN A 5 -4.65 -19.15 -5.87
CA GLN A 5 -3.35 -18.71 -6.38
C GLN A 5 -2.51 -18.01 -5.29
N GLY A 6 -2.99 -17.92 -4.05
CA GLY A 6 -2.27 -17.28 -2.95
C GLY A 6 -2.13 -15.77 -3.07
N VAL A 7 -3.01 -15.10 -3.85
CA VAL A 7 -2.98 -13.65 -3.98
C VAL A 7 -3.55 -12.97 -2.74
N VAL A 8 -3.05 -11.78 -2.44
CA VAL A 8 -3.60 -10.86 -1.43
C VAL A 8 -4.62 -9.94 -2.09
N VAL A 9 -5.70 -9.63 -1.39
CA VAL A 9 -6.71 -8.67 -1.83
C VAL A 9 -6.34 -7.29 -1.30
N ASP A 10 -6.12 -6.34 -2.19
CA ASP A 10 -6.00 -4.93 -1.87
C ASP A 10 -7.37 -4.26 -2.07
N SER A 11 -8.13 -4.15 -0.98
CA SER A 11 -9.50 -3.65 -0.99
C SER A 11 -9.56 -2.14 -0.82
N VAL A 12 -10.40 -1.45 -1.60
CA VAL A 12 -10.54 0.02 -1.57
C VAL A 12 -11.91 0.48 -1.04
N SER A 13 -12.74 -0.46 -0.60
CA SER A 13 -14.06 -0.14 -0.04
C SER A 13 -14.52 -1.25 0.92
N LEU A 14 -15.47 -0.90 1.80
CA LEU A 14 -16.13 -1.88 2.66
C LEU A 14 -16.79 -3.02 1.85
N GLY A 15 -17.40 -2.69 0.70
CA GLY A 15 -18.01 -3.69 -0.16
C GLY A 15 -17.01 -4.69 -0.74
N GLU A 16 -15.78 -4.29 -0.99
CA GLU A 16 -14.70 -5.19 -1.43
C GLU A 16 -14.20 -6.08 -0.31
N ILE A 17 -14.09 -5.55 0.92
CA ILE A 17 -13.79 -6.36 2.11
C ILE A 17 -14.84 -7.49 2.24
N GLU A 18 -16.14 -7.15 2.20
CA GLU A 18 -17.21 -8.14 2.35
C GLU A 18 -17.20 -9.18 1.21
N ARG A 19 -16.89 -8.79 -0.01
CA ARG A 19 -16.73 -9.72 -1.14
C ARG A 19 -15.52 -10.64 -0.96
N ALA A 20 -14.40 -10.13 -0.45
CA ALA A 20 -13.22 -10.94 -0.14
C ALA A 20 -13.57 -11.99 0.92
N LEU A 21 -14.22 -11.59 2.01
CA LEU A 21 -14.68 -12.50 3.07
C LEU A 21 -15.63 -13.58 2.52
N ALA A 22 -16.65 -13.18 1.74
CA ALA A 22 -17.58 -14.11 1.10
C ALA A 22 -16.89 -15.08 0.12
N SER A 23 -15.74 -14.67 -0.45
CA SER A 23 -14.91 -15.51 -1.32
C SER A 23 -13.94 -16.41 -0.55
N GLY A 24 -13.97 -16.33 0.80
CA GLY A 24 -13.22 -17.18 1.71
C GLY A 24 -11.81 -16.65 2.03
N PHE A 25 -11.47 -15.40 1.72
CA PHE A 25 -10.25 -14.77 2.22
C PHE A 25 -10.35 -14.55 3.72
N THR A 26 -9.23 -14.70 4.43
CA THR A 26 -9.19 -14.62 5.90
C THR A 26 -8.83 -13.21 6.33
N PRO A 27 -9.58 -12.60 7.26
CA PRO A 27 -9.21 -11.28 7.78
C PRO A 27 -8.07 -11.35 8.81
N GLY A 28 -7.40 -10.23 9.02
CA GLY A 28 -6.32 -10.09 9.99
C GLY A 28 -4.96 -10.58 9.52
N LEU A 29 -4.02 -10.63 10.44
CA LEU A 29 -2.66 -11.13 10.20
C LEU A 29 -2.51 -12.55 10.73
N HIS A 30 -1.99 -13.44 9.88
CA HIS A 30 -1.70 -14.83 10.20
C HIS A 30 -0.22 -15.12 9.92
N ASN A 31 0.57 -15.33 10.95
CA ASN A 31 2.03 -15.52 10.85
C ASN A 31 2.72 -14.37 10.08
N GLY A 32 2.26 -13.14 10.30
CA GLY A 32 2.80 -11.95 9.61
C GLY A 32 2.27 -11.73 8.19
N HIS A 33 1.33 -12.54 7.70
CA HIS A 33 0.71 -12.39 6.38
C HIS A 33 -0.75 -11.99 6.49
N ALA A 34 -1.20 -11.10 5.60
CA ALA A 34 -2.60 -10.74 5.46
C ALA A 34 -3.14 -11.26 4.12
N ASP A 35 -4.33 -11.85 4.13
CA ASP A 35 -5.07 -12.17 2.89
C ASP A 35 -5.79 -10.93 2.34
N ILE A 36 -6.10 -9.95 3.21
CA ILE A 36 -6.83 -8.72 2.87
C ILE A 36 -6.09 -7.53 3.48
N VAL A 37 -5.81 -6.52 2.66
CA VAL A 37 -5.33 -5.20 3.08
C VAL A 37 -6.35 -4.16 2.64
N PHE A 38 -6.54 -3.11 3.42
CA PHE A 38 -7.42 -2.01 3.04
C PHE A 38 -6.60 -0.80 2.60
N THR A 39 -6.81 -0.32 1.37
CA THR A 39 -6.11 0.82 0.76
C THR A 39 -7.13 1.81 0.20
N ALA A 40 -7.37 2.91 0.89
CA ALA A 40 -8.21 3.98 0.39
C ALA A 40 -7.77 5.34 0.95
N ASP A 41 -8.13 6.42 0.25
CA ASP A 41 -7.87 7.78 0.72
C ASP A 41 -8.88 8.25 1.79
N LEU A 42 -10.00 7.53 1.94
CA LEU A 42 -11.05 7.83 2.90
C LEU A 42 -11.28 6.63 3.82
N LEU A 43 -11.28 6.89 5.10
CA LEU A 43 -11.60 5.93 6.16
C LEU A 43 -12.81 6.45 6.93
N ASP A 44 -14.01 6.13 6.43
CA ASP A 44 -15.25 6.49 7.11
C ASP A 44 -15.49 5.64 8.37
N ARG A 45 -16.46 6.04 9.19
CA ARG A 45 -16.74 5.38 10.48
C ARG A 45 -17.11 3.90 10.33
N ALA A 46 -17.87 3.55 9.29
CA ALA A 46 -18.31 2.17 9.07
C ALA A 46 -17.12 1.29 8.65
N THR A 47 -16.31 1.79 7.75
CA THR A 47 -15.09 1.12 7.29
C THR A 47 -14.07 1.00 8.43
N LEU A 48 -13.84 2.08 9.20
CA LEU A 48 -12.95 2.07 10.36
C LEU A 48 -13.40 1.00 11.38
N ALA A 49 -14.67 0.97 11.74
CA ALA A 49 -15.19 -0.03 12.66
C ALA A 49 -14.96 -1.46 12.15
N ARG A 50 -15.16 -1.69 10.84
CA ARG A 50 -15.04 -3.01 10.23
C ARG A 50 -13.58 -3.48 10.12
N VAL A 51 -12.65 -2.62 9.71
CA VAL A 51 -11.23 -2.99 9.62
C VAL A 51 -10.65 -3.26 11.03
N VAL A 52 -11.10 -2.53 12.03
CA VAL A 52 -10.71 -2.75 13.44
C VAL A 52 -11.29 -4.07 13.97
N GLU A 53 -12.60 -4.33 13.79
CA GLU A 53 -13.25 -5.58 14.18
C GLU A 53 -12.54 -6.82 13.60
N LEU A 54 -12.15 -6.74 12.34
CA LEU A 54 -11.54 -7.84 11.60
C LEU A 54 -10.01 -7.85 11.68
N ASN A 55 -9.41 -6.87 12.35
CA ASN A 55 -7.96 -6.65 12.40
C ASN A 55 -7.30 -6.64 11.00
N ILE A 56 -7.98 -6.05 10.01
CA ILE A 56 -7.48 -5.95 8.64
C ILE A 56 -6.41 -4.83 8.59
N PRO A 57 -5.19 -5.10 8.12
CA PRO A 57 -4.17 -4.07 7.98
C PRO A 57 -4.64 -2.93 7.08
N VAL A 58 -4.39 -1.69 7.51
CA VAL A 58 -4.77 -0.48 6.76
C VAL A 58 -3.54 0.18 6.15
N ASN A 59 -3.58 0.40 4.85
CA ASN A 59 -2.56 1.15 4.13
C ASN A 59 -2.86 2.66 4.22
N CYS A 60 -2.27 3.32 5.20
CA CYS A 60 -2.54 4.71 5.54
C CYS A 60 -1.87 5.65 4.53
N GLY A 61 -2.68 6.45 3.85
CA GLY A 61 -2.23 7.48 2.90
C GLY A 61 -2.13 8.88 3.51
N SER A 62 -2.46 9.06 4.79
CA SER A 62 -2.37 10.35 5.49
C SER A 62 -2.08 10.19 6.97
N MET A 63 -1.61 11.26 7.59
CA MET A 63 -1.38 11.32 9.04
C MET A 63 -2.67 11.15 9.84
N ASP A 64 -3.78 11.67 9.32
CA ASP A 64 -5.09 11.61 9.98
C ASP A 64 -5.61 10.17 10.11
N MET A 65 -5.31 9.31 9.11
CA MET A 65 -5.66 7.89 9.19
C MET A 65 -4.93 7.19 10.34
N LEU A 66 -3.66 7.54 10.58
CA LEU A 66 -2.89 7.03 11.71
C LEU A 66 -3.51 7.48 13.03
N ASP A 67 -3.93 8.75 13.13
CA ASP A 67 -4.58 9.27 14.33
C ASP A 67 -5.95 8.61 14.57
N GLN A 68 -6.75 8.41 13.52
CA GLN A 68 -8.04 7.74 13.61
C GLN A 68 -7.91 6.29 14.11
N LEU A 69 -6.97 5.53 13.57
CA LEU A 69 -6.73 4.14 13.98
C LEU A 69 -6.19 4.06 15.40
N GLY A 70 -5.18 4.87 15.75
CA GLY A 70 -4.60 4.89 17.07
C GLY A 70 -5.58 5.27 18.18
N ALA A 71 -6.52 6.18 17.87
CA ALA A 71 -7.56 6.58 18.82
C ALA A 71 -8.55 5.47 19.18
N VAL A 72 -8.77 4.50 18.27
CA VAL A 72 -9.79 3.45 18.47
C VAL A 72 -9.19 2.07 18.70
N ASN A 73 -8.00 1.79 18.18
CA ASN A 73 -7.36 0.48 18.29
C ASN A 73 -5.83 0.57 18.34
N PRO A 74 -5.23 0.95 19.49
CA PRO A 74 -3.79 0.83 19.69
C PRO A 74 -3.32 -0.60 19.39
N GLY A 75 -2.20 -0.74 18.68
CA GLY A 75 -1.69 -2.03 18.22
C GLY A 75 -2.16 -2.44 16.82
N HIS A 76 -3.09 -1.68 16.19
CA HIS A 76 -3.59 -2.01 14.87
C HIS A 76 -2.46 -2.07 13.84
N PRO A 77 -2.42 -3.11 12.96
CA PRO A 77 -1.42 -3.22 11.91
C PRO A 77 -1.67 -2.21 10.80
N VAL A 78 -0.65 -1.44 10.45
CA VAL A 78 -0.73 -0.43 9.39
C VAL A 78 0.40 -0.57 8.39
N TRP A 79 0.11 -0.18 7.15
CA TRP A 79 1.09 0.13 6.14
C TRP A 79 1.15 1.65 5.96
N LEU A 80 2.26 2.16 5.46
CA LEU A 80 2.36 3.55 5.01
C LEU A 80 2.39 3.59 3.49
N ARG A 81 1.38 4.22 2.89
CA ARG A 81 1.41 4.56 1.47
C ARG A 81 2.20 5.84 1.29
N ILE A 82 3.35 5.73 0.65
CA ILE A 82 4.27 6.86 0.46
C ILE A 82 4.16 7.38 -0.97
N ASN A 83 4.08 8.71 -1.09
CA ASN A 83 4.29 9.43 -2.33
C ASN A 83 5.78 9.72 -2.49
N PRO A 84 6.49 9.10 -3.44
CA PRO A 84 7.94 9.24 -3.57
C PRO A 84 8.38 10.58 -4.19
N GLY A 85 7.45 11.46 -4.56
CA GLY A 85 7.75 12.75 -5.18
C GLY A 85 7.81 12.70 -6.72
N PHE A 86 7.67 11.53 -7.30
CA PHE A 86 7.53 11.32 -8.75
C PHE A 86 6.36 10.38 -9.04
N GLY A 87 5.88 10.40 -10.26
CA GLY A 87 4.80 9.52 -10.67
C GLY A 87 4.65 9.52 -12.18
N HIS A 88 4.14 8.42 -12.70
CA HIS A 88 3.94 8.20 -14.13
C HIS A 88 2.62 7.48 -14.38
N GLY A 89 2.06 7.71 -15.57
CA GLY A 89 0.86 7.03 -16.01
C GLY A 89 0.58 7.33 -17.48
N HIS A 90 -0.25 6.54 -18.13
CA HIS A 90 -0.68 6.76 -19.53
C HIS A 90 -1.28 8.16 -19.75
N SER A 91 -1.75 8.82 -18.71
CA SER A 91 -2.27 10.19 -18.74
C SER A 91 -2.04 10.88 -17.40
N LYS A 92 -2.17 12.23 -17.39
CA LYS A 92 -2.13 13.00 -16.13
C LYS A 92 -3.15 12.52 -15.09
N LYS A 93 -4.27 11.93 -15.53
CA LYS A 93 -5.34 11.43 -14.64
C LYS A 93 -5.00 10.09 -13.99
N THR A 94 -4.09 9.31 -14.58
CA THR A 94 -3.65 8.01 -14.06
C THR A 94 -2.33 8.09 -13.30
N ASN A 95 -1.74 9.28 -13.19
CA ASN A 95 -0.58 9.54 -12.36
C ASN A 95 -1.04 9.69 -10.89
N THR A 96 -0.52 8.84 -10.02
CA THR A 96 -0.86 8.82 -8.58
C THR A 96 0.32 9.15 -7.67
N GLY A 97 1.45 9.60 -8.22
CA GLY A 97 2.62 10.08 -7.51
C GLY A 97 2.99 11.52 -7.88
N GLY A 98 4.04 12.07 -7.24
CA GLY A 98 4.56 13.41 -7.51
C GLY A 98 3.90 14.55 -6.73
N GLU A 99 4.41 15.76 -6.90
CA GLU A 99 4.04 16.95 -6.11
C GLU A 99 2.56 17.33 -6.17
N HIS A 100 1.90 17.03 -7.27
CA HIS A 100 0.49 17.39 -7.49
C HIS A 100 -0.47 16.23 -7.20
N SER A 101 0.03 15.10 -6.72
CA SER A 101 -0.80 13.96 -6.34
C SER A 101 -1.32 14.13 -4.92
N LYS A 102 -2.62 13.85 -4.75
CA LYS A 102 -3.27 13.79 -3.43
C LYS A 102 -3.00 12.49 -2.68
N HIS A 103 -2.41 11.49 -3.35
CA HIS A 103 -2.28 10.14 -2.82
C HIS A 103 -0.98 9.96 -2.06
N GLY A 104 -1.10 9.38 -0.88
CA GLY A 104 0.02 8.96 -0.06
C GLY A 104 0.66 10.08 0.77
N ILE A 105 1.37 9.68 1.80
CA ILE A 105 2.18 10.56 2.65
C ILE A 105 3.42 10.98 1.86
N TRP A 106 3.74 12.27 1.85
CA TRP A 106 4.93 12.78 1.18
C TRP A 106 6.20 12.13 1.75
N HIS A 107 7.10 11.70 0.90
CA HIS A 107 8.32 10.98 1.33
C HIS A 107 9.15 11.73 2.38
N GLY A 108 9.19 13.08 2.30
CA GLY A 108 9.87 13.93 3.28
C GLY A 108 9.23 13.93 4.68
N ASP A 109 7.97 13.49 4.80
CA ASP A 109 7.24 13.38 6.07
C ASP A 109 7.33 11.98 6.71
N LEU A 110 8.11 11.06 6.14
CA LEU A 110 8.18 9.67 6.63
C LEU A 110 8.62 9.58 8.09
N VAL A 111 9.60 10.37 8.52
CA VAL A 111 10.03 10.40 9.92
C VAL A 111 8.89 10.78 10.84
N ARG A 112 8.10 11.81 10.48
CA ARG A 112 6.92 12.23 11.21
C ARG A 112 5.84 11.17 11.24
N ALA A 113 5.66 10.41 10.15
CA ALA A 113 4.74 9.27 10.12
C ALA A 113 5.19 8.17 11.08
N CYS A 114 6.48 7.87 11.16
CA CYS A 114 7.04 6.92 12.13
C CYS A 114 6.82 7.38 13.58
N GLU A 115 6.99 8.66 13.87
CA GLU A 115 6.68 9.24 15.18
C GLU A 115 5.20 9.08 15.54
N LYS A 116 4.31 9.31 14.55
CA LYS A 116 2.86 9.10 14.72
C LYS A 116 2.50 7.64 14.99
N ILE A 117 3.13 6.70 14.30
CA ILE A 117 2.95 5.26 14.57
C ILE A 117 3.29 4.95 16.04
N LYS A 118 4.43 5.45 16.53
CA LYS A 118 4.85 5.23 17.93
C LYS A 118 3.91 5.89 18.92
N SER A 119 3.56 7.17 18.72
CA SER A 119 2.70 7.94 19.63
C SER A 119 1.28 7.39 19.69
N ASN A 120 0.78 6.82 18.59
CA ASN A 120 -0.52 6.17 18.49
C ASN A 120 -0.47 4.67 18.84
N SER A 121 0.69 4.15 19.26
CA SER A 121 0.91 2.74 19.58
C SER A 121 0.48 1.78 18.46
N LEU A 122 0.61 2.18 17.19
CA LEU A 122 0.29 1.35 16.05
C LEU A 122 1.44 0.38 15.74
N THR A 123 1.15 -0.68 15.00
CA THR A 123 2.17 -1.65 14.54
C THR A 123 2.44 -1.44 13.06
N LEU A 124 3.63 -0.94 12.71
CA LEU A 124 4.02 -0.80 11.32
C LEU A 124 4.27 -2.19 10.72
N HIS A 125 3.55 -2.54 9.66
CA HIS A 125 3.72 -3.80 8.96
C HIS A 125 4.53 -3.65 7.68
N GLY A 126 4.32 -2.56 6.91
CA GLY A 126 5.01 -2.39 5.64
C GLY A 126 4.97 -0.99 5.06
N LEU A 127 5.71 -0.84 3.96
CA LEU A 127 5.68 0.35 3.09
C LEU A 127 5.04 0.00 1.76
N HIS A 128 4.26 0.92 1.23
CA HIS A 128 3.60 0.81 -0.07
C HIS A 128 3.87 2.06 -0.91
N MET A 129 4.14 1.85 -2.19
CA MET A 129 4.15 2.90 -3.21
C MET A 129 3.25 2.48 -4.37
N HIS A 130 2.56 3.46 -4.95
CA HIS A 130 1.87 3.30 -6.23
C HIS A 130 1.98 4.61 -6.99
N ILE A 131 2.70 4.62 -8.10
CA ILE A 131 3.06 5.84 -8.85
C ILE A 131 2.17 6.10 -10.06
N GLY A 132 1.32 5.15 -10.44
CA GLY A 132 0.40 5.28 -11.56
C GLY A 132 0.13 3.98 -12.31
N SER A 133 -0.63 4.07 -13.38
CA SER A 133 -1.01 2.93 -14.23
C SER A 133 -0.37 3.03 -15.59
N GLY A 134 0.11 1.90 -16.14
CA GLY A 134 0.82 1.85 -17.41
C GLY A 134 2.28 2.29 -17.30
N VAL A 135 2.95 1.87 -16.24
CA VAL A 135 4.32 2.25 -15.89
C VAL A 135 5.31 1.33 -16.62
N ASP A 136 6.40 1.89 -17.14
CA ASP A 136 7.49 1.13 -17.75
C ASP A 136 8.54 0.67 -16.72
N TYR A 137 9.48 -0.16 -17.16
CA TYR A 137 10.52 -0.73 -16.30
C TYR A 137 11.48 0.31 -15.71
N THR A 138 11.76 1.41 -16.43
CA THR A 138 12.64 2.48 -15.94
C THR A 138 12.04 3.11 -14.70
N HIS A 139 10.74 3.44 -14.76
CA HIS A 139 10.02 4.01 -13.62
C HIS A 139 9.86 3.01 -12.47
N LEU A 140 9.67 1.72 -12.77
CA LEU A 140 9.63 0.68 -11.74
C LEU A 140 10.99 0.54 -11.02
N GLN A 141 12.10 0.69 -11.75
CA GLN A 141 13.43 0.71 -11.14
C GLN A 141 13.64 1.94 -10.23
N GLU A 142 13.10 3.09 -10.60
CA GLU A 142 13.10 4.29 -9.74
C GLU A 142 12.30 4.03 -8.46
N VAL A 143 11.15 3.35 -8.54
CA VAL A 143 10.35 2.95 -7.37
C VAL A 143 11.15 2.03 -6.44
N CYS A 144 11.85 1.03 -6.98
CA CYS A 144 12.70 0.15 -6.19
C CYS A 144 13.79 0.94 -5.45
N GLY A 145 14.49 1.82 -6.14
CA GLY A 145 15.53 2.65 -5.54
C GLY A 145 15.01 3.62 -4.46
N ALA A 146 13.80 4.17 -4.66
CA ALA A 146 13.14 5.01 -3.66
C ALA A 146 12.71 4.18 -2.45
N MET A 147 12.14 2.98 -2.67
CA MET A 147 11.69 2.09 -1.60
C MET A 147 12.85 1.71 -0.67
N LEU A 148 14.02 1.35 -1.22
CA LEU A 148 15.19 1.01 -0.42
C LEU A 148 15.60 2.15 0.52
N LYS A 149 15.63 3.40 0.03
CA LYS A 149 15.94 4.57 0.86
C LYS A 149 14.93 4.78 1.98
N LEU A 150 13.64 4.53 1.71
CA LEU A 150 12.59 4.67 2.74
C LEU A 150 12.67 3.56 3.78
N VAL A 151 13.04 2.34 3.40
CA VAL A 151 13.33 1.24 4.34
C VAL A 151 14.45 1.62 5.29
N GLU A 152 15.54 2.23 4.79
CA GLU A 152 16.64 2.72 5.62
C GLU A 152 16.18 3.77 6.63
N VAL A 153 15.30 4.71 6.19
CA VAL A 153 14.74 5.74 7.08
C VAL A 153 13.90 5.11 8.20
N VAL A 154 13.03 4.14 7.87
CA VAL A 154 12.18 3.46 8.86
C VAL A 154 13.03 2.68 9.87
N ASN A 155 14.04 1.94 9.39
CA ASN A 155 14.97 1.20 10.25
C ASN A 155 15.73 2.14 11.20
N ALA A 156 16.16 3.31 10.71
CA ALA A 156 16.82 4.34 11.54
C ALA A 156 15.87 4.90 12.63
N GLN A 157 14.56 4.83 12.43
CA GLN A 157 13.56 5.16 13.45
C GLN A 157 13.31 4.02 14.46
N GLY A 158 13.96 2.87 14.34
CA GLY A 158 13.80 1.72 15.22
C GLY A 158 12.42 1.06 15.08
N LEU A 159 11.85 1.07 13.88
CA LEU A 159 10.64 0.33 13.52
C LEU A 159 11.02 -0.82 12.61
N ASP A 160 10.41 -1.99 12.86
CA ASP A 160 10.60 -3.17 12.05
C ASP A 160 9.64 -3.16 10.85
N LEU A 161 10.16 -3.52 9.67
CA LEU A 161 9.37 -3.73 8.46
C LEU A 161 9.31 -5.21 8.11
N HIS A 162 8.10 -5.71 7.87
CA HIS A 162 7.86 -7.10 7.50
C HIS A 162 7.63 -7.27 6.01
N ALA A 163 7.19 -6.21 5.32
CA ALA A 163 6.85 -6.26 3.92
C ALA A 163 7.02 -4.92 3.20
N ILE A 164 7.18 -5.00 1.87
CA ILE A 164 7.13 -3.87 0.96
C ILE A 164 6.15 -4.17 -0.17
N SER A 165 5.53 -3.15 -0.73
CA SER A 165 4.61 -3.25 -1.86
C SER A 165 4.90 -2.18 -2.90
N ALA A 166 5.15 -2.59 -4.12
CA ALA A 166 5.31 -1.70 -5.28
C ALA A 166 3.97 -1.15 -5.81
N GLY A 167 2.85 -1.52 -5.22
CA GLY A 167 1.53 -1.23 -5.76
C GLY A 167 1.24 -2.03 -7.04
N GLY A 168 0.48 -1.41 -7.93
CA GLY A 168 0.16 -1.96 -9.24
C GLY A 168 0.75 -1.13 -10.37
N GLY A 169 0.06 -1.11 -11.51
CA GLY A 169 0.39 -0.23 -12.62
C GLY A 169 1.17 -0.89 -13.75
N LEU A 170 1.45 -2.19 -13.67
CA LEU A 170 2.03 -2.92 -14.79
C LEU A 170 1.12 -2.81 -16.03
N SER A 171 1.73 -2.45 -17.16
CA SER A 171 1.02 -2.35 -18.42
C SER A 171 0.58 -3.72 -18.92
N VAL A 172 -0.60 -3.77 -19.51
CA VAL A 172 -1.11 -4.95 -20.22
C VAL A 172 -1.42 -4.58 -21.67
N PRO A 173 -1.24 -5.48 -22.65
CA PRO A 173 -1.63 -5.18 -24.02
C PRO A 173 -3.15 -5.08 -24.13
N TYR A 174 -3.65 -3.99 -24.70
CA TYR A 174 -5.07 -3.79 -25.01
C TYR A 174 -5.40 -4.13 -26.47
N GLN A 175 -4.38 -4.19 -27.34
CA GLN A 175 -4.53 -4.47 -28.76
C GLN A 175 -3.57 -5.59 -29.21
N THR A 176 -3.95 -6.29 -30.27
CA THR A 176 -3.10 -7.31 -30.88
C THR A 176 -1.81 -6.68 -31.39
N GLY A 177 -0.67 -7.22 -31.00
CA GLY A 177 0.66 -6.74 -31.42
C GLY A 177 1.33 -5.76 -30.47
N GLU A 178 0.64 -5.31 -29.42
CA GLU A 178 1.29 -4.56 -28.34
C GLU A 178 2.21 -5.49 -27.51
N PRO A 179 3.33 -4.98 -27.00
CA PRO A 179 4.27 -5.77 -26.22
C PRO A 179 3.62 -6.25 -24.92
N THR A 180 3.85 -7.51 -24.57
CA THR A 180 3.51 -8.07 -23.25
C THR A 180 4.57 -7.70 -22.23
N ILE A 181 4.15 -7.56 -20.98
CA ILE A 181 5.09 -7.34 -19.89
C ILE A 181 5.93 -8.60 -19.64
N ASP A 182 7.23 -8.43 -19.45
CA ASP A 182 8.12 -9.49 -18.99
C ASP A 182 8.07 -9.55 -17.45
N ILE A 183 7.32 -10.52 -16.94
CA ILE A 183 7.13 -10.71 -15.50
C ILE A 183 8.45 -11.12 -14.82
N ALA A 184 9.29 -11.90 -15.48
CA ALA A 184 10.58 -12.32 -14.92
C ALA A 184 11.51 -11.11 -14.77
N HIS A 185 11.54 -10.23 -15.77
CA HIS A 185 12.29 -8.98 -15.68
C HIS A 185 11.74 -8.07 -14.56
N TYR A 186 10.41 -7.94 -14.43
CA TYR A 186 9.80 -7.19 -13.34
C TYR A 186 10.26 -7.69 -11.96
N PHE A 187 10.21 -9.00 -11.73
CA PHE A 187 10.68 -9.57 -10.46
C PHE A 187 12.19 -9.40 -10.24
N SER A 188 12.99 -9.33 -11.29
CA SER A 188 14.43 -9.10 -11.17
C SER A 188 14.81 -7.70 -10.70
N LEU A 189 13.88 -6.74 -10.77
CA LEU A 189 14.08 -5.37 -10.26
C LEU A 189 13.98 -5.30 -8.74
N TRP A 190 13.25 -6.25 -8.11
CA TRP A 190 12.97 -6.32 -6.67
C TRP A 190 13.86 -7.36 -5.96
#